data_5c5b3dd84eba38188a2de79727006d12
#
_entry.id   5c5b3dd84eba38188a2de79727006d12
#
_cell.length_a   1.000
_cell.length_b   1.000
_cell.length_c   1.000
_cell.angle_alpha   90.00
_cell.angle_beta   90.00
_cell.angle_gamma   90.00
#
_symmetry.space_group_name_H-M   'P 1'
#
loop_
_entity.id
_entity.type
_entity.pdbx_description
1 polymer ?
#
loop_
_entity_poly.entity_id
_entity_poly.type
_entity_poly.pdbx_seq_one_letter_code
_entity_poly.pdbx_strand_id
1 'polypeptide(L)'
;MALVTDKTITPKRLELKKVYSTYEFASLKKRLLLSNLRFRKTFPSRQINSLYFDNSEYSAIDDSISGSSERKKTRLRWYGDLEQAIDPVLELKLKKGSLSWKELYSTSLKLKPSADNWLNAFTATENDSHHLNIKDILPPDHTIPISLVSYYRNYFESFDGRIRATIDMNLSYRDQTLQRQPNFKIQRMDSSKVILELKLAKENLNLLRDLTYNLRFTPQRFSKYCESTFQHRVKWR
;
A
#
# COMPACT_ATOMS: atom_id res chain seq x y z
N MET A 1 27.73 -3.39 -6.73
CA MET A 1 26.82 -2.24 -6.47
C MET A 1 25.59 -2.77 -5.76
N ALA A 2 25.10 -2.13 -4.71
CA ALA A 2 24.02 -2.71 -3.91
C ALA A 2 22.69 -2.69 -4.69
N LEU A 3 21.86 -3.75 -4.59
CA LEU A 3 20.48 -3.79 -5.12
C LEU A 3 19.58 -2.68 -4.60
N VAL A 4 19.93 -2.14 -3.46
CA VAL A 4 19.33 -0.96 -2.88
C VAL A 4 20.17 0.22 -3.31
N THR A 5 19.64 1.00 -4.25
CA THR A 5 20.34 2.16 -4.80
C THR A 5 20.25 3.38 -3.91
N ASP A 6 19.18 3.49 -3.13
CA ASP A 6 18.97 4.61 -2.22
C ASP A 6 17.99 4.25 -1.09
N LYS A 7 18.24 4.79 0.09
CA LYS A 7 17.33 4.72 1.24
C LYS A 7 16.76 6.10 1.54
N THR A 8 15.44 6.23 1.45
CA THR A 8 14.73 7.46 1.80
C THR A 8 13.79 7.23 2.98
N ILE A 9 13.80 8.14 3.96
CA ILE A 9 12.87 8.13 5.08
C ILE A 9 11.84 9.24 4.89
N THR A 10 10.56 8.88 4.85
CA THR A 10 9.49 9.89 4.72
C THR A 10 9.24 10.60 6.05
N PRO A 11 8.81 11.88 6.03
CA PRO A 11 8.41 12.58 7.23
C PRO A 11 7.29 11.84 8.00
N LYS A 12 7.30 11.95 9.32
CA LYS A 12 6.24 11.45 10.19
C LYS A 12 4.96 12.24 9.96
N ARG A 13 3.83 11.54 9.82
CA ARG A 13 2.54 12.16 9.52
C ARG A 13 1.38 11.35 10.06
N LEU A 14 0.23 12.00 10.15
CA LEU A 14 -1.05 11.35 10.38
C LEU A 14 -1.57 10.77 9.07
N GLU A 15 -2.15 9.59 9.16
CA GLU A 15 -2.86 8.95 8.05
C GLU A 15 -4.26 8.57 8.54
N LEU A 16 -5.27 9.23 8.00
CA LEU A 16 -6.66 9.01 8.31
C LEU A 16 -7.34 8.38 7.11
N LYS A 17 -8.21 7.42 7.35
CA LYS A 17 -8.88 6.68 6.28
C LYS A 17 -10.37 6.61 6.53
N LYS A 18 -11.14 6.57 5.45
CA LYS A 18 -12.54 6.20 5.46
C LYS A 18 -12.86 5.35 4.24
N VAL A 19 -13.71 4.35 4.45
CA VAL A 19 -14.27 3.51 3.40
C VAL A 19 -15.64 4.08 3.01
N TYR A 20 -15.85 4.24 1.73
CA TYR A 20 -17.10 4.64 1.09
C TYR A 20 -17.56 3.55 0.14
N SER A 21 -18.82 3.55 -0.20
CA SER A 21 -19.33 2.75 -1.31
C SER A 21 -18.84 3.31 -2.66
N THR A 22 -18.70 2.45 -3.65
CA THR A 22 -18.36 2.86 -5.03
C THR A 22 -19.40 3.83 -5.60
N TYR A 23 -20.66 3.71 -5.23
CA TYR A 23 -21.71 4.66 -5.63
C TYR A 23 -21.45 6.10 -5.16
N GLU A 24 -20.69 6.26 -4.08
CA GLU A 24 -20.32 7.56 -3.54
C GLU A 24 -19.10 8.19 -4.23
N PHE A 25 -18.39 7.46 -5.10
CA PHE A 25 -17.12 7.91 -5.68
C PHE A 25 -17.21 9.26 -6.39
N ALA A 26 -18.22 9.42 -7.29
CA ALA A 26 -18.38 10.66 -8.03
C ALA A 26 -18.70 11.85 -7.12
N SER A 27 -19.58 11.65 -6.15
CA SER A 27 -19.94 12.69 -5.18
C SER A 27 -18.78 13.00 -4.21
N LEU A 28 -18.03 11.99 -3.78
CA LEU A 28 -16.85 12.16 -2.95
C LEU A 28 -15.78 12.99 -3.65
N LYS A 29 -15.48 12.64 -4.91
CA LYS A 29 -14.52 13.38 -5.73
C LYS A 29 -14.96 14.83 -5.93
N LYS A 30 -16.24 15.07 -6.25
CA LYS A 30 -16.79 16.42 -6.40
C LYS A 30 -16.65 17.22 -5.09
N ARG A 31 -17.06 16.64 -3.97
CA ARG A 31 -16.94 17.30 -2.64
C ARG A 31 -15.49 17.61 -2.26
N LEU A 32 -14.55 16.71 -2.61
CA LEU A 32 -13.12 16.95 -2.35
C LEU A 32 -12.62 18.17 -3.16
N LEU A 33 -12.92 18.21 -4.46
CA LEU A 33 -12.50 19.31 -5.34
C LEU A 33 -13.15 20.66 -4.97
N LEU A 34 -14.40 20.64 -4.51
CA LEU A 34 -15.16 21.85 -4.12
C LEU A 34 -14.99 22.23 -2.65
N SER A 35 -14.15 21.49 -1.89
CA SER A 35 -13.89 21.83 -0.50
C SER A 35 -13.14 23.17 -0.36
N ASN A 36 -13.24 23.82 0.80
CA ASN A 36 -12.53 25.07 1.10
C ASN A 36 -11.01 24.96 0.92
N LEU A 37 -10.45 23.75 0.99
CA LEU A 37 -9.03 23.47 0.77
C LEU A 37 -8.66 23.35 -0.72
N ARG A 38 -9.64 23.47 -1.64
CA ARG A 38 -9.43 23.50 -3.10
C ARG A 38 -8.47 22.41 -3.58
N PHE A 39 -8.81 21.16 -3.30
CA PHE A 39 -7.98 20.04 -3.76
C PHE A 39 -7.85 20.04 -5.28
N ARG A 40 -6.65 19.77 -5.77
CA ARG A 40 -6.35 19.58 -7.18
C ARG A 40 -5.79 18.18 -7.42
N LYS A 41 -6.02 17.66 -8.61
CA LYS A 41 -5.39 16.40 -9.05
C LYS A 41 -3.90 16.65 -9.29
N THR A 42 -3.03 15.81 -8.69
CA THR A 42 -1.57 16.01 -8.78
C THR A 42 -0.91 15.09 -9.79
N PHE A 43 -1.41 13.86 -9.92
CA PHE A 43 -0.84 12.86 -10.83
C PHE A 43 -1.95 12.14 -11.61
N PRO A 44 -1.63 11.55 -12.78
CA PRO A 44 -2.52 10.61 -13.44
C PRO A 44 -2.91 9.47 -12.50
N SER A 45 -4.12 8.97 -12.66
CA SER A 45 -4.53 7.76 -11.95
C SER A 45 -3.76 6.57 -12.49
N ARG A 46 -3.33 5.65 -11.59
CA ARG A 46 -2.54 4.50 -11.99
C ARG A 46 -2.81 3.29 -11.13
N GLN A 47 -2.54 2.13 -11.69
CA GLN A 47 -2.56 0.88 -10.96
C GLN A 47 -1.35 0.80 -10.04
N ILE A 48 -1.61 0.33 -8.82
CA ILE A 48 -0.58 0.04 -7.81
C ILE A 48 -0.67 -1.43 -7.45
N ASN A 49 0.47 -2.10 -7.46
CA ASN A 49 0.63 -3.46 -7.01
C ASN A 49 1.50 -3.48 -5.76
N SER A 50 1.14 -4.31 -4.80
CA SER A 50 1.84 -4.41 -3.52
C SER A 50 1.87 -5.86 -3.06
N LEU A 51 3.06 -6.47 -3.08
CA LEU A 51 3.31 -7.78 -2.48
C LEU A 51 3.70 -7.57 -1.03
N TYR A 52 2.87 -8.08 -0.11
CA TYR A 52 3.10 -7.99 1.33
C TYR A 52 3.84 -9.20 1.85
N PHE A 53 4.80 -8.95 2.74
CA PHE A 53 5.58 -9.95 3.43
C PHE A 53 5.30 -9.91 4.94
N ASP A 54 5.37 -11.08 5.57
CA ASP A 54 5.22 -11.27 7.00
C ASP A 54 6.04 -12.50 7.44
N ASN A 55 5.88 -12.92 8.68
CA ASN A 55 6.38 -14.20 9.16
C ASN A 55 5.31 -15.29 9.15
N SER A 56 5.66 -16.50 9.57
CA SER A 56 4.75 -17.65 9.66
C SER A 56 3.60 -17.45 10.65
N GLU A 57 3.79 -16.59 11.64
CA GLU A 57 2.81 -16.28 12.69
C GLU A 57 1.89 -15.12 12.33
N TYR A 58 2.16 -14.43 11.20
CA TYR A 58 1.41 -13.25 10.74
C TYR A 58 1.44 -12.07 11.73
N SER A 59 2.57 -11.86 12.36
CA SER A 59 2.73 -10.86 13.42
C SER A 59 2.33 -9.45 13.00
N ALA A 60 2.62 -9.03 11.76
CA ALA A 60 2.22 -7.70 11.27
C ALA A 60 0.70 -7.54 11.10
N ILE A 61 -0.04 -8.65 10.92
CA ILE A 61 -1.50 -8.66 10.91
C ILE A 61 -2.01 -8.55 12.34
N ASP A 62 -1.51 -9.37 13.24
CA ASP A 62 -1.93 -9.41 14.65
C ASP A 62 -1.68 -8.06 15.33
N ASP A 63 -0.55 -7.42 15.12
CA ASP A 63 -0.27 -6.05 15.56
C ASP A 63 -1.28 -5.04 15.01
N SER A 64 -1.75 -5.27 13.78
CA SER A 64 -2.70 -4.35 13.15
C SER A 64 -4.11 -4.53 13.69
N ILE A 65 -4.50 -5.76 14.03
CA ILE A 65 -5.83 -6.10 14.58
C ILE A 65 -5.90 -5.67 16.04
N SER A 66 -4.92 -6.09 16.85
CA SER A 66 -4.83 -5.73 18.27
C SER A 66 -4.70 -4.22 18.50
N GLY A 67 -4.23 -3.49 17.48
CA GLY A 67 -4.03 -2.05 17.59
C GLY A 67 -2.75 -1.67 18.30
N SER A 68 -1.75 -2.57 18.31
CA SER A 68 -0.42 -2.33 18.86
C SER A 68 0.08 -0.93 18.54
N SER A 69 0.64 -0.24 19.52
CA SER A 69 1.12 1.14 19.36
C SER A 69 2.30 1.24 18.41
N GLU A 70 3.13 0.20 18.33
CA GLU A 70 4.24 0.09 17.40
C GLU A 70 3.95 -1.04 16.40
N ARG A 71 4.06 -0.74 15.11
CA ARG A 71 3.74 -1.68 14.04
C ARG A 71 4.65 -1.48 12.86
N LYS A 72 5.01 -2.59 12.24
CA LYS A 72 5.80 -2.64 11.01
C LYS A 72 5.03 -3.42 9.94
N LYS A 73 5.10 -2.98 8.70
CA LYS A 73 4.60 -3.70 7.53
C LYS A 73 5.59 -3.61 6.40
N THR A 74 5.92 -4.74 5.84
CA THR A 74 6.87 -4.87 4.74
C THR A 74 6.12 -5.15 3.45
N ARG A 75 6.46 -4.44 2.38
CA ARG A 75 5.92 -4.74 1.05
C ARG A 75 6.87 -4.32 -0.05
N LEU A 76 6.82 -5.04 -1.15
CA LEU A 76 7.39 -4.62 -2.42
C LEU A 76 6.27 -3.99 -3.26
N ARG A 77 6.53 -2.79 -3.80
CA ARG A 77 5.53 -2.03 -4.57
C ARG A 77 6.04 -1.69 -5.96
N TRP A 78 5.15 -1.85 -6.94
CA TRP A 78 5.37 -1.34 -8.29
C TRP A 78 4.09 -0.75 -8.88
N TYR A 79 4.23 -0.07 -10.01
CA TYR A 79 3.16 0.63 -10.71
C TYR A 79 2.94 0.03 -12.10
N GLY A 80 1.71 0.15 -12.62
CA GLY A 80 1.34 -0.32 -13.95
C GLY A 80 0.96 -1.79 -13.97
N ASP A 81 1.42 -2.51 -14.98
CA ASP A 81 1.05 -3.90 -15.19
C ASP A 81 1.45 -4.78 -14.00
N LEU A 82 0.59 -5.74 -13.69
CA LEU A 82 0.77 -6.63 -12.55
C LEU A 82 1.98 -7.56 -12.71
N GLU A 83 2.22 -8.05 -13.93
CA GLU A 83 3.25 -9.04 -14.24
C GLU A 83 4.53 -8.41 -14.82
N GLN A 84 4.59 -7.07 -14.90
CA GLN A 84 5.71 -6.33 -15.48
C GLN A 84 6.34 -5.35 -14.49
N ALA A 85 6.70 -5.83 -13.31
CA ALA A 85 7.40 -4.97 -12.35
C ALA A 85 8.84 -4.71 -12.78
N ILE A 86 9.19 -3.44 -12.89
CA ILE A 86 10.55 -2.95 -13.09
C ILE A 86 10.84 -1.96 -11.97
N ASP A 87 12.02 -2.07 -11.36
CA ASP A 87 12.48 -1.21 -10.26
C ASP A 87 11.43 -1.04 -9.14
N PRO A 88 10.90 -2.14 -8.60
CA PRO A 88 9.94 -2.06 -7.51
C PRO A 88 10.60 -1.46 -6.27
N VAL A 89 9.83 -0.73 -5.48
CA VAL A 89 10.31 -0.12 -4.24
C VAL A 89 9.96 -1.02 -3.05
N LEU A 90 10.96 -1.41 -2.26
CA LEU A 90 10.72 -2.04 -0.96
C LEU A 90 10.32 -0.93 0.04
N GLU A 91 9.15 -1.09 0.64
CA GLU A 91 8.62 -0.16 1.63
C GLU A 91 8.48 -0.84 3.00
N LEU A 92 9.16 -0.33 3.99
CA LEU A 92 8.91 -0.61 5.40
C LEU A 92 8.02 0.50 5.96
N LYS A 93 6.75 0.19 6.18
CA LYS A 93 5.83 1.13 6.82
C LYS A 93 5.86 0.94 8.31
N LEU A 94 6.29 1.97 9.00
CA LEU A 94 6.40 2.04 10.46
C LEU A 94 5.30 2.92 11.02
N LYS A 95 4.79 2.54 12.19
CA LYS A 95 3.82 3.33 12.95
C LYS A 95 4.18 3.29 14.42
N LYS A 96 4.11 4.46 15.07
CA LYS A 96 4.24 4.61 16.52
C LYS A 96 3.16 5.57 17.01
N GLY A 97 2.24 5.05 17.83
CA GLY A 97 1.04 5.77 18.24
C GLY A 97 0.19 6.20 17.04
N SER A 98 -0.07 7.49 16.90
CA SER A 98 -0.84 8.06 15.78
C SER A 98 0.00 8.38 14.53
N LEU A 99 1.32 8.46 14.67
CA LEU A 99 2.23 8.85 13.60
C LEU A 99 2.68 7.65 12.78
N SER A 100 2.82 7.86 11.48
CA SER A 100 3.39 6.87 10.56
C SER A 100 4.41 7.49 9.63
N TRP A 101 5.42 6.71 9.28
CA TRP A 101 6.44 7.05 8.28
C TRP A 101 6.81 5.81 7.49
N LYS A 102 7.66 5.96 6.52
CA LYS A 102 8.17 4.86 5.71
C LYS A 102 9.66 4.98 5.52
N GLU A 103 10.30 3.84 5.49
CA GLU A 103 11.60 3.67 4.88
C GLU A 103 11.37 3.07 3.49
N LEU A 104 11.92 3.74 2.49
CA LEU A 104 11.81 3.36 1.09
C LEU A 104 13.19 2.96 0.60
N TYR A 105 13.26 1.80 -0.03
CA TYR A 105 14.47 1.28 -0.62
C TYR A 105 14.21 1.09 -2.11
N SER A 106 14.84 1.94 -2.92
CA SER A 106 14.82 1.80 -4.38
C SER A 106 15.61 0.56 -4.78
N THR A 107 15.10 -0.19 -5.73
CA THR A 107 15.75 -1.42 -6.21
C THR A 107 15.94 -1.37 -7.73
N SER A 108 16.92 -2.10 -8.23
CA SER A 108 17.12 -2.40 -9.66
C SER A 108 16.67 -3.82 -9.99
N LEU A 109 15.47 -4.20 -9.53
CA LEU A 109 14.91 -5.53 -9.71
C LEU A 109 13.90 -5.56 -10.86
N LYS A 110 13.82 -6.72 -11.54
CA LYS A 110 12.79 -7.02 -12.53
C LYS A 110 12.04 -8.28 -12.13
N LEU A 111 10.72 -8.26 -12.29
CA LEU A 111 9.87 -9.41 -12.03
C LEU A 111 10.00 -10.42 -13.19
N LYS A 112 10.20 -11.69 -12.82
CA LYS A 112 10.06 -12.87 -13.69
C LYS A 112 8.83 -13.66 -13.24
N PRO A 113 7.67 -13.50 -13.90
CA PRO A 113 6.41 -14.13 -13.48
C PRO A 113 6.44 -15.66 -13.47
N SER A 114 7.27 -16.28 -14.31
CA SER A 114 7.42 -17.72 -14.43
C SER A 114 8.38 -18.36 -13.43
N ALA A 115 8.87 -17.61 -12.45
CA ALA A 115 9.76 -18.15 -11.42
C ALA A 115 9.05 -19.15 -10.50
N ASP A 116 9.81 -20.06 -9.93
CA ASP A 116 9.33 -21.15 -9.03
C ASP A 116 8.85 -20.63 -7.68
N ASN A 117 9.26 -19.42 -7.30
CA ASN A 117 8.80 -18.78 -6.07
C ASN A 117 9.03 -17.27 -6.11
N TRP A 118 8.38 -16.54 -5.21
CA TRP A 118 8.51 -15.09 -5.14
C TRP A 118 9.91 -14.58 -4.82
N LEU A 119 10.70 -15.34 -4.09
CA LEU A 119 12.04 -14.92 -3.71
C LEU A 119 13.00 -14.98 -4.91
N ASN A 120 12.73 -15.87 -5.87
CA ASN A 120 13.46 -15.95 -7.13
C ASN A 120 12.82 -15.12 -8.26
N ALA A 121 11.56 -14.68 -8.05
CA ALA A 121 10.84 -13.91 -9.06
C ALA A 121 11.40 -12.49 -9.28
N PHE A 122 12.05 -11.94 -8.28
CA PHE A 122 12.69 -10.62 -8.41
C PHE A 122 14.20 -10.80 -8.51
N THR A 123 14.73 -10.52 -9.69
CA THR A 123 16.16 -10.65 -9.99
C THR A 123 16.71 -9.30 -10.44
N ALA A 124 18.02 -9.14 -10.31
CA ALA A 124 18.73 -7.97 -10.82
C ALA A 124 18.47 -7.80 -12.34
N THR A 125 18.47 -6.56 -12.81
CA THR A 125 18.46 -6.26 -14.24
C THR A 125 19.80 -6.66 -14.86
N GLU A 126 19.84 -6.96 -16.14
CA GLU A 126 20.97 -7.57 -16.85
C GLU A 126 22.32 -6.83 -16.76
N ASN A 127 22.30 -5.58 -16.31
CA ASN A 127 23.51 -4.75 -16.13
C ASN A 127 24.19 -4.92 -14.76
N ASP A 128 23.60 -5.67 -13.84
CA ASP A 128 24.18 -5.92 -12.51
C ASP A 128 24.87 -7.29 -12.48
N SER A 129 26.19 -7.28 -12.36
CA SER A 129 27.03 -8.48 -12.26
C SER A 129 26.89 -9.28 -10.95
N HIS A 130 26.02 -8.84 -10.06
CA HIS A 130 25.75 -9.51 -8.78
C HIS A 130 24.37 -10.17 -8.78
N HIS A 131 24.35 -11.48 -8.58
CA HIS A 131 23.13 -12.28 -8.39
C HIS A 131 22.46 -12.02 -7.04
N LEU A 132 22.17 -10.76 -6.75
CA LEU A 132 21.47 -10.38 -5.54
C LEU A 132 19.98 -10.66 -5.70
N ASN A 133 19.37 -11.16 -4.64
CA ASN A 133 17.98 -11.58 -4.62
C ASN A 133 17.18 -10.69 -3.65
N ILE A 134 15.86 -10.66 -3.80
CA ILE A 134 14.98 -9.94 -2.86
C ILE A 134 15.20 -10.36 -1.41
N LYS A 135 15.66 -11.59 -1.15
CA LYS A 135 16.01 -12.05 0.20
C LYS A 135 17.04 -11.18 0.90
N ASP A 136 17.97 -10.62 0.13
CA ASP A 136 19.09 -9.85 0.69
C ASP A 136 18.66 -8.47 1.21
N ILE A 137 17.46 -8.03 0.80
CA ILE A 137 16.90 -6.72 1.18
C ILE A 137 15.68 -6.82 2.09
N LEU A 138 15.07 -8.01 2.24
CA LEU A 138 13.93 -8.20 3.14
C LEU A 138 14.40 -8.22 4.61
N PRO A 139 13.61 -7.65 5.53
CA PRO A 139 13.85 -7.84 6.95
C PRO A 139 13.80 -9.33 7.31
N PRO A 140 14.68 -9.82 8.20
CA PRO A 140 14.75 -11.24 8.57
C PRO A 140 13.45 -11.82 9.12
N ASP A 141 12.64 -10.98 9.76
CA ASP A 141 11.35 -11.31 10.35
C ASP A 141 10.16 -11.17 9.39
N HIS A 142 10.37 -10.72 8.14
CA HIS A 142 9.31 -10.52 7.15
C HIS A 142 9.74 -11.06 5.79
N THR A 143 9.89 -12.36 5.68
CA THR A 143 10.44 -13.00 4.47
C THR A 143 9.42 -13.82 3.68
N ILE A 144 8.22 -14.08 4.26
CA ILE A 144 7.19 -14.90 3.64
C ILE A 144 6.23 -14.01 2.84
N PRO A 145 6.06 -14.24 1.53
CA PRO A 145 5.06 -13.53 0.74
C PRO A 145 3.65 -14.01 1.12
N ILE A 146 2.80 -13.11 1.57
CA ILE A 146 1.47 -13.43 2.09
C ILE A 146 0.38 -13.06 1.11
N SER A 147 0.41 -11.85 0.57
CA SER A 147 -0.68 -11.37 -0.26
C SER A 147 -0.20 -10.36 -1.30
N LEU A 148 -0.70 -10.51 -2.52
CA LEU A 148 -0.53 -9.53 -3.60
C LEU A 148 -1.84 -8.74 -3.75
N VAL A 149 -1.76 -7.44 -3.51
CA VAL A 149 -2.89 -6.51 -3.57
C VAL A 149 -2.68 -5.51 -4.69
N SER A 150 -3.67 -5.41 -5.58
CA SER A 150 -3.68 -4.40 -6.64
C SER A 150 -4.89 -3.48 -6.49
N TYR A 151 -4.76 -2.23 -6.90
CA TYR A 151 -5.83 -1.25 -6.87
C TYR A 151 -5.50 -0.05 -7.76
N TYR A 152 -6.53 0.69 -8.16
CA TYR A 152 -6.39 1.95 -8.87
C TYR A 152 -6.37 3.11 -7.90
N ARG A 153 -5.44 4.06 -8.06
CA ARG A 153 -5.28 5.23 -7.18
C ARG A 153 -5.40 6.54 -7.93
N ASN A 154 -6.25 7.41 -7.41
CA ASN A 154 -6.33 8.82 -7.75
C ASN A 154 -5.60 9.65 -6.70
N TYR A 155 -4.90 10.71 -7.14
CA TYR A 155 -4.05 11.54 -6.29
C TYR A 155 -4.56 12.97 -6.27
N PHE A 156 -4.67 13.53 -5.08
CA PHE A 156 -5.09 14.91 -4.87
C PHE A 156 -4.23 15.54 -3.77
N GLU A 157 -4.12 16.87 -3.83
CA GLU A 157 -3.44 17.68 -2.83
C GLU A 157 -4.22 18.97 -2.63
N SER A 158 -4.33 19.44 -1.38
CA SER A 158 -4.89 20.76 -1.09
C SER A 158 -4.07 21.85 -1.79
N PHE A 159 -4.71 22.97 -2.09
CA PHE A 159 -4.05 24.07 -2.83
C PHE A 159 -2.75 24.55 -2.15
N ASP A 160 -2.76 24.57 -0.82
CA ASP A 160 -1.61 24.95 0.01
C ASP A 160 -0.58 23.83 0.26
N GLY A 161 -0.80 22.63 -0.30
CA GLY A 161 0.10 21.48 -0.17
C GLY A 161 0.10 20.78 1.19
N ARG A 162 -0.68 21.25 2.18
CA ARG A 162 -0.65 20.75 3.56
C ARG A 162 -1.33 19.40 3.75
N ILE A 163 -2.29 19.06 2.88
CA ILE A 163 -3.02 17.80 2.94
C ILE A 163 -2.92 17.08 1.59
N ARG A 164 -2.44 15.84 1.63
CA ARG A 164 -2.56 14.93 0.49
C ARG A 164 -3.73 14.01 0.68
N ALA A 165 -4.52 13.83 -0.36
CA ALA A 165 -5.62 12.89 -0.40
C ALA A 165 -5.41 11.88 -1.52
N THR A 166 -5.69 10.61 -1.23
CA THR A 166 -5.71 9.56 -2.25
C THR A 166 -7.03 8.82 -2.19
N ILE A 167 -7.58 8.50 -3.35
CA ILE A 167 -8.78 7.66 -3.47
C ILE A 167 -8.37 6.36 -4.17
N ASP A 168 -8.51 5.26 -3.45
CA ASP A 168 -8.21 3.92 -3.95
C ASP A 168 -9.52 3.17 -4.24
N MET A 169 -9.56 2.49 -5.38
CA MET A 169 -10.72 1.75 -5.86
C MET A 169 -10.32 0.50 -6.64
N ASN A 170 -11.29 -0.36 -6.95
CA ASN A 170 -11.07 -1.61 -7.68
C ASN A 170 -9.98 -2.48 -7.03
N LEU A 171 -10.18 -2.78 -5.73
CA LEU A 171 -9.23 -3.60 -5.00
C LEU A 171 -9.32 -5.05 -5.48
N SER A 172 -8.18 -5.65 -5.73
CA SER A 172 -8.07 -7.07 -6.01
C SER A 172 -6.99 -7.72 -5.15
N TYR A 173 -7.27 -8.91 -4.68
CA TYR A 173 -6.47 -9.64 -3.72
C TYR A 173 -6.12 -11.02 -4.27
N ARG A 174 -4.86 -11.44 -4.09
CA ARG A 174 -4.34 -12.75 -4.50
C ARG A 174 -3.57 -13.34 -3.35
N ASP A 175 -3.97 -14.54 -2.92
CA ASP A 175 -3.29 -15.27 -1.86
C ASP A 175 -1.97 -15.83 -2.37
N GLN A 176 -0.91 -15.65 -1.59
CA GLN A 176 0.44 -16.14 -1.88
C GLN A 176 0.91 -17.22 -0.90
N THR A 177 0.13 -17.52 0.15
CA THR A 177 0.58 -18.30 1.30
C THR A 177 0.83 -19.78 1.01
N LEU A 178 0.02 -20.36 0.12
CA LEU A 178 0.08 -21.78 -0.23
C LEU A 178 0.64 -22.02 -1.65
N GLN A 179 1.18 -20.98 -2.25
CA GLN A 179 1.64 -21.04 -3.63
C GLN A 179 3.16 -21.20 -3.67
N ARG A 180 3.65 -22.22 -4.38
CA ARG A 180 5.07 -22.33 -4.69
C ARG A 180 5.50 -21.23 -5.66
N GLN A 181 4.71 -21.03 -6.72
CA GLN A 181 4.94 -20.01 -7.74
C GLN A 181 4.17 -18.72 -7.45
N PRO A 182 4.59 -17.57 -8.01
CA PRO A 182 3.82 -16.34 -7.97
C PRO A 182 2.39 -16.53 -8.47
N ASN A 183 1.40 -16.19 -7.65
CA ASN A 183 0.00 -16.33 -8.00
C ASN A 183 -0.58 -15.03 -8.53
N PHE A 184 -0.74 -14.94 -9.85
CA PHE A 184 -1.38 -13.80 -10.52
C PHE A 184 -2.84 -14.07 -10.93
N LYS A 185 -3.28 -15.33 -10.96
CA LYS A 185 -4.52 -15.75 -11.61
C LYS A 185 -5.74 -15.67 -10.70
N ILE A 186 -5.61 -16.12 -9.47
CA ILE A 186 -6.74 -16.20 -8.55
C ILE A 186 -6.89 -14.90 -7.83
N GLN A 187 -8.10 -14.40 -7.82
CA GLN A 187 -8.40 -13.16 -7.17
C GLN A 187 -9.77 -13.09 -6.57
N ARG A 188 -9.84 -12.34 -5.55
CA ARG A 188 -11.05 -11.71 -5.10
C ARG A 188 -10.99 -10.26 -5.52
N MET A 189 -12.05 -9.78 -6.14
CA MET A 189 -12.25 -8.37 -6.47
C MET A 189 -13.23 -7.76 -5.49
N ASP A 190 -12.88 -6.60 -4.98
CA ASP A 190 -13.79 -5.75 -4.22
C ASP A 190 -13.91 -4.41 -4.95
N SER A 191 -14.89 -4.34 -5.84
CA SER A 191 -15.25 -3.12 -6.56
C SER A 191 -16.29 -2.29 -5.82
N SER A 192 -16.82 -2.78 -4.70
CA SER A 192 -17.85 -2.10 -3.91
C SER A 192 -17.30 -1.00 -3.02
N LYS A 193 -16.01 -1.03 -2.72
CA LYS A 193 -15.35 -0.11 -1.78
C LYS A 193 -14.49 0.93 -2.48
N VAL A 194 -14.54 2.13 -1.95
CA VAL A 194 -13.65 3.24 -2.27
C VAL A 194 -13.01 3.72 -0.98
N ILE A 195 -11.67 3.82 -0.96
CA ILE A 195 -10.94 4.20 0.24
C ILE A 195 -10.35 5.59 0.05
N LEU A 196 -10.85 6.56 0.81
CA LEU A 196 -10.22 7.86 0.95
C LEU A 196 -9.16 7.79 2.06
N GLU A 197 -7.94 8.19 1.73
CA GLU A 197 -6.84 8.34 2.69
C GLU A 197 -6.34 9.79 2.68
N LEU A 198 -6.42 10.46 3.83
CA LEU A 198 -5.87 11.79 4.05
C LEU A 198 -4.54 11.67 4.79
N LYS A 199 -3.54 12.43 4.33
CA LYS A 199 -2.19 12.48 4.91
C LYS A 199 -1.83 13.92 5.18
N LEU A 200 -1.44 14.20 6.43
CA LEU A 200 -1.10 15.54 6.88
C LEU A 200 -0.12 15.48 8.05
N ALA A 201 0.62 16.54 8.24
CA ALA A 201 1.42 16.74 9.44
C ALA A 201 0.51 16.96 10.67
N LYS A 202 1.00 16.64 11.87
CA LYS A 202 0.19 16.70 13.11
C LYS A 202 -0.30 18.12 13.42
N GLU A 203 0.50 19.10 13.12
CA GLU A 203 0.20 20.55 13.29
C GLU A 203 -0.96 21.03 12.40
N ASN A 204 -1.30 20.30 11.35
CA ASN A 204 -2.38 20.64 10.42
C ASN A 204 -3.73 19.99 10.76
N LEU A 205 -3.87 19.40 11.94
CA LEU A 205 -5.10 18.72 12.38
C LEU A 205 -6.35 19.61 12.37
N ASN A 206 -6.17 20.90 12.64
CA ASN A 206 -7.26 21.87 12.60
C ASN A 206 -7.96 21.94 11.23
N LEU A 207 -7.22 21.69 10.13
CA LEU A 207 -7.77 21.70 8.77
C LEU A 207 -8.74 20.54 8.50
N LEU A 208 -8.71 19.50 9.33
CA LEU A 208 -9.63 18.37 9.18
C LEU A 208 -11.06 18.70 9.55
N ARG A 209 -11.28 19.72 10.39
CA ARG A 209 -12.62 20.11 10.84
C ARG A 209 -13.56 20.40 9.67
N ASP A 210 -13.10 21.19 8.71
CA ASP A 210 -13.87 21.56 7.53
C ASP A 210 -14.08 20.35 6.59
N LEU A 211 -13.05 19.50 6.46
CA LEU A 211 -13.14 18.29 5.65
C LEU A 211 -14.08 17.25 6.26
N THR A 212 -14.10 17.12 7.58
CA THR A 212 -14.94 16.16 8.29
C THR A 212 -16.41 16.35 7.95
N TYR A 213 -16.88 17.58 7.98
CA TYR A 213 -18.26 17.91 7.64
C TYR A 213 -18.55 17.70 6.14
N ASN A 214 -17.77 18.34 5.26
CA ASN A 214 -18.00 18.36 3.82
C ASN A 214 -17.89 16.97 3.18
N LEU A 215 -16.95 16.15 3.64
CA LEU A 215 -16.73 14.80 3.14
C LEU A 215 -17.51 13.73 3.93
N ARG A 216 -18.25 14.11 4.98
CA ARG A 216 -18.79 13.15 5.96
C ARG A 216 -17.72 12.17 6.43
N PHE A 217 -16.52 12.71 6.71
CA PHE A 217 -15.33 11.93 6.98
C PHE A 217 -15.20 11.58 8.46
N THR A 218 -15.60 10.37 8.82
CA THR A 218 -15.30 9.78 10.13
C THR A 218 -14.18 8.78 9.96
N PRO A 219 -13.00 8.99 10.57
CA PRO A 219 -11.88 8.08 10.42
C PRO A 219 -12.23 6.64 10.82
N GLN A 220 -11.80 5.69 10.00
CA GLN A 220 -12.00 4.25 10.22
C GLN A 220 -10.67 3.52 10.15
N ARG A 221 -10.56 2.43 10.88
CA ARG A 221 -9.43 1.51 10.71
C ARG A 221 -9.61 0.75 9.40
N PHE A 222 -8.64 0.84 8.52
CA PHE A 222 -8.62 0.06 7.29
C PHE A 222 -7.17 -0.27 6.88
N SER A 223 -6.93 -1.52 6.58
CA SER A 223 -5.66 -2.01 6.08
C SER A 223 -5.89 -2.96 4.92
N LYS A 224 -5.40 -2.62 3.72
CA LYS A 224 -5.48 -3.49 2.54
C LYS A 224 -4.85 -4.85 2.79
N TYR A 225 -3.76 -4.91 3.56
CA TYR A 225 -3.10 -6.15 3.93
C TYR A 225 -3.98 -7.02 4.83
N CYS A 226 -4.54 -6.47 5.91
CA CYS A 226 -5.45 -7.23 6.77
C CYS A 226 -6.71 -7.64 6.01
N GLU A 227 -7.30 -6.72 5.23
CA GLU A 227 -8.48 -7.04 4.40
C GLU A 227 -8.22 -8.21 3.46
N SER A 228 -7.07 -8.20 2.75
CA SER A 228 -6.72 -9.29 1.84
C SER A 228 -6.61 -10.64 2.56
N THR A 229 -5.98 -10.66 3.72
CA THR A 229 -5.79 -11.89 4.49
C THR A 229 -7.13 -12.42 5.04
N PHE A 230 -8.00 -11.53 5.51
CA PHE A 230 -9.35 -11.93 5.90
C PHE A 230 -10.16 -12.50 4.74
N GLN A 231 -10.08 -11.89 3.58
CA GLN A 231 -10.79 -12.35 2.37
C GLN A 231 -10.33 -13.75 1.94
N HIS A 232 -9.10 -14.14 2.23
CA HIS A 232 -8.58 -15.47 1.90
C HIS A 232 -8.94 -16.52 2.97
N ARG A 233 -8.94 -16.14 4.26
CA ARG A 233 -9.18 -17.06 5.38
C ARG A 233 -10.65 -17.40 5.64
N VAL A 234 -11.60 -16.52 5.33
CA VAL A 234 -13.04 -16.72 5.60
C VAL A 234 -13.65 -17.88 4.79
N LYS A 235 -12.93 -18.49 3.86
CA LYS A 235 -13.40 -19.68 3.13
C LYS A 235 -13.29 -21.01 3.89
N TRP A 236 -12.72 -21.04 5.08
CA TRP A 236 -12.42 -22.28 5.82
C TRP A 236 -13.35 -22.52 7.02
N ARG A 237 -14.57 -21.96 6.99
CA ARG A 237 -15.64 -22.31 7.93
C ARG A 237 -16.92 -22.69 7.21
#